data_a9c5cbd214a2d59773eddf2a1b724da2
#
_entry.id   a9c5cbd214a2d59773eddf2a1b724da2
#
_cell.length_a   1.000
_cell.length_b   1.000
_cell.length_c   1.000
_cell.angle_alpha   90.00
_cell.angle_beta   90.00
_cell.angle_gamma   90.00
#
_symmetry.space_group_name_H-M   'P 1'
#
loop_
_entity.id
_entity.type
_entity.pdbx_description
1 polymer ?
#
loop_
_entity_poly.entity_id
_entity_poly.type
_entity_poly.pdbx_seq_one_letter_code
_entity_poly.pdbx_strand_id
1 'polypeptide(L)'
;MPSENAPRAKLTTIASFPRQYFLENMAMRGDNSILVTVANHRELWYIPPPIAKVPVDPLFLCTFAQSAMGIVEVEPNIFYICTSNLWTSHESYLHRLDLRDWSPGKSINPEVVLKFTEPVRGLNGSCLIASNIILIADCFANLIWRVDLPRDGGKATARVWLKHDSMAYDPDGPMPDQPGVNGVKFATKTNYLYYTSTTKQLFMRVRIDPNSHEPAGEPEFVAGGRMADDFCIDENAGVAYLTTHRQNTIDRVSLDPSENRDFGRHSVAGKPFTEQLIGPTTGAWGRGPGEYGRVAYFLTDGGTKSPPPNGIARPATVVRVEFTASP
;
A
#
# COMPACT_ATOMS: atom_id res chain seq x y z
N MET A 1 -19.46 -23.47 1.81
CA MET A 1 -19.55 -22.95 3.18
C MET A 1 -18.18 -22.45 3.55
N PRO A 2 -18.01 -21.28 4.18
CA PRO A 2 -16.70 -20.85 4.65
C PRO A 2 -16.21 -21.91 5.64
N SER A 3 -14.95 -22.31 5.54
CA SER A 3 -14.35 -23.24 6.49
C SER A 3 -14.42 -22.59 7.90
N GLU A 4 -14.88 -23.31 8.90
CA GLU A 4 -14.97 -22.87 10.30
C GLU A 4 -13.61 -22.45 10.90
N ASN A 5 -12.52 -22.65 10.18
CA ASN A 5 -11.12 -22.45 10.59
C ASN A 5 -10.44 -21.20 9.99
N ALA A 6 -11.18 -20.22 9.44
CA ALA A 6 -10.55 -18.97 9.01
C ALA A 6 -10.08 -18.18 10.25
N PRO A 7 -8.85 -17.63 10.28
CA PRO A 7 -8.39 -16.81 11.38
C PRO A 7 -9.36 -15.65 11.59
N ARG A 8 -9.86 -15.50 12.80
CA ARG A 8 -10.70 -14.36 13.17
C ARG A 8 -9.82 -13.17 13.47
N ALA A 9 -10.18 -12.02 12.91
CA ALA A 9 -9.44 -10.79 13.16
C ALA A 9 -10.21 -9.92 14.17
N LYS A 10 -9.48 -9.40 15.16
CA LYS A 10 -9.99 -8.37 16.07
C LYS A 10 -9.57 -7.00 15.55
N LEU A 11 -10.54 -6.14 15.26
CA LEU A 11 -10.34 -4.80 14.77
C LEU A 11 -10.40 -3.79 15.91
N THR A 12 -9.46 -2.85 15.93
CA THR A 12 -9.43 -1.73 16.88
C THR A 12 -9.03 -0.46 16.14
N THR A 13 -9.89 0.55 16.10
CA THR A 13 -9.56 1.86 15.56
C THR A 13 -8.54 2.54 16.48
N ILE A 14 -7.37 2.93 15.93
CA ILE A 14 -6.29 3.58 16.68
C ILE A 14 -6.17 5.07 16.39
N ALA A 15 -6.65 5.53 15.23
CA ALA A 15 -6.71 6.93 14.87
C ALA A 15 -7.88 7.17 13.90
N SER A 16 -8.43 8.38 13.93
CA SER A 16 -9.53 8.78 13.05
C SER A 16 -9.23 10.13 12.40
N PHE A 17 -9.62 10.25 11.15
CA PHE A 17 -9.53 11.47 10.35
C PHE A 17 -10.94 11.98 10.03
N PRO A 18 -11.09 13.26 9.67
CA PRO A 18 -12.39 13.76 9.23
C PRO A 18 -12.96 12.96 8.05
N ARG A 19 -14.25 13.12 7.78
CA ARG A 19 -14.87 12.60 6.56
C ARG A 19 -14.21 13.19 5.33
N GLN A 20 -14.21 12.43 4.22
CA GLN A 20 -13.62 12.82 2.94
C GLN A 20 -12.08 12.93 2.95
N TYR A 21 -11.42 12.27 3.91
CA TYR A 21 -9.99 12.02 3.85
C TYR A 21 -9.76 10.67 3.17
N PHE A 22 -8.92 10.67 2.13
CA PHE A 22 -8.50 9.44 1.46
C PHE A 22 -7.11 9.06 1.97
N LEU A 23 -7.07 8.20 3.00
CA LEU A 23 -5.80 7.66 3.47
C LEU A 23 -5.31 6.63 2.45
N GLU A 24 -4.18 6.90 1.82
CA GLU A 24 -3.72 6.11 0.66
C GLU A 24 -2.71 5.04 1.06
N ASN A 25 -1.58 5.45 1.62
CA ASN A 25 -0.48 4.54 1.92
C ASN A 25 0.15 4.83 3.29
N MET A 26 0.91 3.88 3.81
CA MET A 26 1.57 4.04 5.11
C MET A 26 2.97 3.43 5.16
N ALA A 27 3.78 3.95 6.09
CA ALA A 27 5.02 3.32 6.51
C ALA A 27 5.07 3.23 8.04
N MET A 28 5.39 2.03 8.55
CA MET A 28 5.62 1.79 9.97
C MET A 28 7.04 2.20 10.34
N ARG A 29 7.20 2.98 11.40
CA ARG A 29 8.50 3.28 12.00
C ARG A 29 8.90 2.20 13.02
N GLY A 30 10.18 2.16 13.36
CA GLY A 30 10.73 1.18 14.32
C GLY A 30 10.09 1.22 15.73
N ASP A 31 9.50 2.35 16.11
CA ASP A 31 8.79 2.57 17.38
C ASP A 31 7.27 2.29 17.29
N ASN A 32 6.79 1.72 16.18
CA ASN A 32 5.37 1.51 15.87
C ASN A 32 4.56 2.80 15.65
N SER A 33 5.19 3.96 15.53
CA SER A 33 4.51 5.11 14.97
C SER A 33 4.32 4.93 13.45
N ILE A 34 3.34 5.62 12.89
CA ILE A 34 2.94 5.42 11.50
C ILE A 34 3.00 6.75 10.75
N LEU A 35 3.62 6.75 9.57
CA LEU A 35 3.45 7.81 8.60
C LEU A 35 2.32 7.45 7.64
N VAL A 36 1.41 8.39 7.38
CA VAL A 36 0.23 8.18 6.54
C VAL A 36 0.20 9.24 5.46
N THR A 37 0.11 8.82 4.20
CA THR A 37 -0.15 9.70 3.06
C THR A 37 -1.65 9.86 2.85
N VAL A 38 -2.08 11.11 2.61
CA VAL A 38 -3.48 11.45 2.32
C VAL A 38 -3.56 11.99 0.89
N ALA A 39 -4.07 11.18 -0.02
CA ALA A 39 -4.00 11.46 -1.45
C ALA A 39 -4.76 12.74 -1.85
N ASN A 40 -6.02 12.86 -1.49
CA ASN A 40 -6.90 13.95 -1.92
C ASN A 40 -6.61 15.30 -1.23
N HIS A 41 -5.99 15.29 -0.06
CA HIS A 41 -5.53 16.48 0.64
C HIS A 41 -4.05 16.79 0.38
N ARG A 42 -3.31 15.87 -0.26
CA ARG A 42 -1.88 16.04 -0.58
C ARG A 42 -1.01 16.18 0.66
N GLU A 43 -1.34 15.44 1.72
CA GLU A 43 -0.78 15.63 3.05
C GLU A 43 0.02 14.40 3.50
N LEU A 44 0.95 14.64 4.43
CA LEU A 44 1.62 13.62 5.23
C LEU A 44 1.24 13.83 6.69
N TRP A 45 0.89 12.75 7.37
CA TRP A 45 0.51 12.72 8.76
C TRP A 45 1.34 11.72 9.56
N TYR A 46 1.50 11.99 10.84
CA TYR A 46 2.15 11.11 11.80
C TYR A 46 1.11 10.62 12.82
N ILE A 47 1.10 9.32 13.04
CA ILE A 47 0.31 8.70 14.10
C ILE A 47 1.28 8.26 15.18
N PRO A 48 1.16 8.77 16.40
CA PRO A 48 1.96 8.30 17.53
C PRO A 48 1.85 6.79 17.74
N PRO A 49 2.83 6.13 18.38
CA PRO A 49 2.72 4.71 18.71
C PRO A 49 1.41 4.45 19.46
N PRO A 50 0.62 3.45 19.06
CA PRO A 50 -0.67 3.22 19.66
C PRO A 50 -0.51 2.78 21.12
N ILE A 51 -1.05 3.57 22.03
CA ILE A 51 -1.19 3.22 23.45
C ILE A 51 -2.40 2.32 23.56
N ALA A 52 -2.25 1.15 24.17
CA ALA A 52 -3.32 0.16 24.27
C ALA A 52 -4.65 0.78 24.72
N LYS A 53 -5.70 0.62 23.92
CA LYS A 53 -7.13 0.90 24.15
C LYS A 53 -7.63 2.34 23.95
N VAL A 54 -6.82 3.33 23.63
CA VAL A 54 -7.28 4.70 23.41
C VAL A 54 -6.87 5.14 22.01
N PRO A 55 -7.81 5.61 21.16
CA PRO A 55 -7.43 6.25 19.90
C PRO A 55 -6.45 7.40 20.14
N VAL A 56 -5.43 7.52 19.28
CA VAL A 56 -4.45 8.60 19.32
C VAL A 56 -4.80 9.67 18.31
N ASP A 57 -4.47 10.92 18.58
CA ASP A 57 -4.69 12.03 17.66
C ASP A 57 -3.59 12.05 16.59
N PRO A 58 -3.95 12.05 15.29
CA PRO A 58 -3.01 12.24 14.21
C PRO A 58 -2.36 13.62 14.27
N LEU A 59 -1.06 13.70 13.95
CA LEU A 59 -0.32 14.96 13.86
C LEU A 59 -0.03 15.28 12.39
N PHE A 60 -0.50 16.43 11.93
CA PHE A 60 -0.17 16.94 10.60
C PHE A 60 1.34 17.24 10.49
N LEU A 61 1.96 16.82 9.37
CA LEU A 61 3.37 17.06 9.13
C LEU A 61 3.61 18.10 8.03
N CYS A 62 3.08 17.87 6.84
CA CYS A 62 3.26 18.77 5.70
C CYS A 62 2.23 18.52 4.59
N THR A 63 2.19 19.45 3.63
CA THR A 63 1.42 19.34 2.37
C THR A 63 2.38 19.31 1.18
N PHE A 64 2.04 18.53 0.17
CA PHE A 64 2.74 18.46 -1.11
C PHE A 64 1.99 19.26 -2.19
N ALA A 65 2.66 19.53 -3.32
CA ALA A 65 2.00 20.16 -4.47
C ALA A 65 1.06 19.17 -5.21
N GLN A 66 1.38 17.86 -5.19
CA GLN A 66 0.62 16.78 -5.83
C GLN A 66 0.06 15.83 -4.77
N SER A 67 -0.85 14.91 -5.19
CA SER A 67 -1.38 13.84 -4.33
C SER A 67 -0.25 13.02 -3.73
N ALA A 68 -0.26 12.84 -2.41
CA ALA A 68 0.70 12.01 -1.70
C ALA A 68 0.24 10.54 -1.77
N MET A 69 1.06 9.71 -2.38
CA MET A 69 0.78 8.32 -2.73
C MET A 69 1.68 7.35 -1.93
N GLY A 70 2.38 6.45 -2.60
CA GLY A 70 3.26 5.47 -1.98
C GLY A 70 4.32 6.08 -1.08
N ILE A 71 4.63 5.39 0.01
CA ILE A 71 5.69 5.72 0.95
C ILE A 71 6.45 4.47 1.34
N VAL A 72 7.79 4.55 1.36
CA VAL A 72 8.66 3.43 1.73
C VAL A 72 9.82 3.89 2.60
N GLU A 73 10.14 3.14 3.64
CA GLU A 73 11.35 3.32 4.42
C GLU A 73 12.52 2.63 3.72
N VAL A 74 13.61 3.34 3.47
CA VAL A 74 14.82 2.81 2.82
C VAL A 74 15.92 2.54 3.84
N GLU A 75 16.11 3.45 4.77
CA GLU A 75 16.96 3.31 5.95
C GLU A 75 16.14 3.67 7.19
N PRO A 76 16.55 3.24 8.40
CA PRO A 76 15.83 3.61 9.61
C PRO A 76 15.55 5.11 9.71
N ASN A 77 14.26 5.48 9.71
CA ASN A 77 13.76 6.85 9.72
C ASN A 77 14.10 7.70 8.47
N ILE A 78 14.51 7.09 7.37
CA ILE A 78 14.61 7.75 6.06
C ILE A 78 13.56 7.17 5.12
N PHE A 79 12.64 8.02 4.69
CA PHE A 79 11.49 7.63 3.88
C PHE A 79 11.54 8.29 2.50
N TYR A 80 10.99 7.59 1.53
CA TYR A 80 10.76 8.12 0.19
C TYR A 80 9.27 8.11 -0.09
N ILE A 81 8.75 9.25 -0.56
CA ILE A 81 7.33 9.49 -0.76
C ILE A 81 7.10 9.83 -2.23
N CYS A 82 6.21 9.08 -2.87
CA CYS A 82 5.76 9.36 -4.22
C CYS A 82 4.66 10.40 -4.19
N THR A 83 4.74 11.39 -5.06
CA THR A 83 3.64 12.32 -5.30
C THR A 83 3.31 12.39 -6.78
N SER A 84 2.02 12.48 -7.12
CA SER A 84 1.56 12.47 -8.50
C SER A 84 0.34 13.36 -8.71
N ASN A 85 0.32 14.10 -9.82
CA ASN A 85 -0.89 14.69 -10.33
C ASN A 85 -1.57 13.66 -11.25
N LEU A 86 -2.52 12.92 -10.70
CA LEU A 86 -3.10 11.74 -11.35
C LEU A 86 -3.95 12.05 -12.58
N TRP A 87 -4.59 13.23 -12.64
CA TRP A 87 -5.70 13.47 -13.56
C TRP A 87 -5.47 14.57 -14.60
N THR A 88 -4.43 15.40 -14.44
CA THR A 88 -4.22 16.53 -15.32
C THR A 88 -2.84 16.57 -15.95
N SER A 89 -1.83 17.06 -15.23
CA SER A 89 -0.47 17.23 -15.78
C SER A 89 0.40 15.98 -15.71
N HIS A 90 0.02 15.00 -14.92
CA HIS A 90 0.82 13.80 -14.60
C HIS A 90 2.19 14.10 -13.99
N GLU A 91 2.43 15.32 -13.55
CA GLU A 91 3.65 15.67 -12.84
C GLU A 91 3.82 14.80 -11.60
N SER A 92 4.96 14.12 -11.53
CA SER A 92 5.24 13.13 -10.50
C SER A 92 6.65 13.30 -9.97
N TYR A 93 6.78 13.16 -8.64
CA TYR A 93 8.04 13.38 -7.95
C TYR A 93 8.28 12.29 -6.91
N LEU A 94 9.55 12.07 -6.59
CA LEU A 94 9.99 11.34 -5.41
C LEU A 94 10.59 12.33 -4.42
N HIS A 95 10.11 12.30 -3.20
CA HIS A 95 10.60 13.13 -2.11
C HIS A 95 11.34 12.25 -1.11
N ARG A 96 12.48 12.73 -0.59
CA ARG A 96 13.20 12.14 0.54
C ARG A 96 12.80 12.87 1.81
N LEU A 97 12.44 12.12 2.85
CA LEU A 97 12.13 12.62 4.18
C LEU A 97 13.07 11.97 5.20
N ASP A 98 13.85 12.79 5.88
CA ASP A 98 14.76 12.35 6.95
C ASP A 98 14.15 12.68 8.32
N LEU A 99 13.85 11.66 9.09
CA LEU A 99 13.27 11.78 10.44
C LEU A 99 14.21 11.26 11.55
N ARG A 100 15.51 11.11 11.27
CA ARG A 100 16.47 10.57 12.27
C ARG A 100 16.56 11.47 13.51
N ASP A 101 16.59 12.79 13.31
CA ASP A 101 16.67 13.79 14.38
C ASP A 101 15.32 14.50 14.64
N TRP A 102 14.24 13.96 14.05
CA TRP A 102 12.92 14.54 14.20
C TRP A 102 12.21 14.00 15.45
N SER A 103 11.42 14.88 16.06
CA SER A 103 10.48 14.53 17.13
C SER A 103 9.17 15.31 16.94
N PRO A 104 8.03 14.83 17.46
CA PRO A 104 6.76 15.54 17.40
C PRO A 104 6.88 17.00 17.81
N GLY A 105 6.29 17.90 17.00
CA GLY A 105 6.37 19.35 17.20
C GLY A 105 7.49 20.07 16.42
N LYS A 106 8.45 19.33 15.86
CA LYS A 106 9.44 19.92 14.94
C LYS A 106 8.89 19.94 13.50
N SER A 107 9.24 20.99 12.76
CA SER A 107 8.97 21.04 11.31
C SER A 107 9.73 19.97 10.55
N ILE A 108 9.20 19.57 9.41
CA ILE A 108 9.85 18.68 8.44
C ILE A 108 9.98 19.40 7.10
N ASN A 109 10.93 18.98 6.29
CA ASN A 109 11.15 19.50 4.95
C ASN A 109 11.47 18.35 3.98
N PRO A 110 10.47 17.71 3.36
CA PRO A 110 10.71 16.70 2.34
C PRO A 110 11.43 17.30 1.12
N GLU A 111 12.54 16.70 0.70
CA GLU A 111 13.35 17.14 -0.43
C GLU A 111 12.95 16.43 -1.70
N VAL A 112 12.73 17.16 -2.80
CA VAL A 112 12.55 16.54 -4.12
C VAL A 112 13.90 15.98 -4.59
N VAL A 113 13.98 14.67 -4.74
CA VAL A 113 15.20 13.96 -5.20
C VAL A 113 15.09 13.47 -6.63
N LEU A 114 13.87 13.38 -7.18
CA LEU A 114 13.63 12.97 -8.55
C LEU A 114 12.33 13.57 -9.08
N LYS A 115 12.36 14.09 -10.31
CA LYS A 115 11.19 14.36 -11.14
C LYS A 115 11.10 13.27 -12.19
N PHE A 116 9.95 12.58 -12.24
CA PHE A 116 9.71 11.58 -13.28
C PHE A 116 9.40 12.26 -14.62
N THR A 117 9.79 11.59 -15.70
CA THR A 117 9.51 12.02 -17.07
C THR A 117 8.59 11.01 -17.76
N GLU A 118 8.14 11.33 -18.97
CA GLU A 118 7.35 10.37 -19.76
C GLU A 118 7.99 8.96 -19.77
N PRO A 119 7.21 7.88 -19.66
CA PRO A 119 5.74 7.85 -19.80
C PRO A 119 4.96 7.86 -18.47
N VAL A 120 5.43 8.58 -17.43
CA VAL A 120 4.70 8.62 -16.14
C VAL A 120 3.27 9.13 -16.28
N ARG A 121 2.35 8.49 -15.55
CA ARG A 121 0.92 8.88 -15.51
C ARG A 121 0.35 8.95 -14.10
N GLY A 122 0.82 8.13 -13.17
CA GLY A 122 0.28 8.12 -11.81
C GLY A 122 1.01 7.14 -10.90
N LEU A 123 2.01 7.64 -10.17
CA LEU A 123 2.71 6.84 -9.17
C LEU A 123 1.75 6.43 -8.05
N ASN A 124 1.89 5.18 -7.58
CA ASN A 124 1.07 4.61 -6.53
C ASN A 124 1.93 3.82 -5.54
N GLY A 125 1.64 2.56 -5.26
CA GLY A 125 2.35 1.73 -4.31
C GLY A 125 3.85 1.64 -4.57
N SER A 126 4.64 1.51 -3.51
CA SER A 126 6.10 1.42 -3.60
C SER A 126 6.67 0.40 -2.63
N CYS A 127 7.80 -0.21 -2.98
CA CYS A 127 8.53 -1.11 -2.11
C CYS A 127 10.05 -1.04 -2.35
N LEU A 128 10.81 -1.35 -1.30
CA LEU A 128 12.25 -1.50 -1.36
C LEU A 128 12.60 -2.94 -1.75
N ILE A 129 13.49 -3.13 -2.72
CA ILE A 129 13.95 -4.47 -3.13
C ILE A 129 15.45 -4.70 -2.87
N ALA A 130 16.20 -3.63 -2.69
CA ALA A 130 17.60 -3.63 -2.26
C ALA A 130 17.89 -2.33 -1.52
N SER A 131 19.01 -2.24 -0.83
CA SER A 131 19.34 -1.08 0.03
C SER A 131 19.23 0.30 -0.66
N ASN A 132 19.24 0.33 -1.98
CA ASN A 132 19.19 1.55 -2.78
C ASN A 132 18.30 1.42 -4.04
N ILE A 133 17.38 0.45 -4.08
CA ILE A 133 16.49 0.26 -5.22
C ILE A 133 15.04 0.22 -4.75
N ILE A 134 14.24 1.15 -5.24
CA ILE A 134 12.80 1.21 -5.01
C ILE A 134 12.08 0.80 -6.30
N LEU A 135 11.05 -0.04 -6.18
CA LEU A 135 10.08 -0.25 -7.24
C LEU A 135 8.81 0.53 -6.92
N ILE A 136 8.22 1.16 -7.95
CA ILE A 136 7.05 2.03 -7.82
C ILE A 136 6.05 1.66 -8.92
N ALA A 137 4.82 1.34 -8.53
CA ALA A 137 3.72 1.14 -9.47
C ALA A 137 3.32 2.47 -10.12
N ASP A 138 3.06 2.45 -11.42
CA ASP A 138 2.42 3.54 -12.14
C ASP A 138 1.07 3.05 -12.66
N CYS A 139 0.03 3.41 -11.94
CA CYS A 139 -1.28 2.81 -12.07
C CYS A 139 -2.04 3.20 -13.34
N PHE A 140 -1.60 4.23 -14.05
CA PHE A 140 -2.20 4.68 -15.32
C PHE A 140 -1.24 4.60 -16.51
N ALA A 141 0.06 4.40 -16.28
CA ALA A 141 1.03 4.07 -17.34
C ALA A 141 1.17 2.55 -17.56
N ASN A 142 0.54 1.72 -16.72
CA ASN A 142 0.53 0.26 -16.83
C ASN A 142 1.92 -0.37 -16.72
N LEU A 143 2.73 0.14 -15.79
CA LEU A 143 4.11 -0.27 -15.64
C LEU A 143 4.59 -0.13 -14.18
N ILE A 144 5.74 -0.70 -13.90
CA ILE A 144 6.47 -0.51 -12.66
C ILE A 144 7.78 0.21 -12.99
N TRP A 145 8.05 1.29 -12.26
CA TRP A 145 9.32 2.00 -12.30
C TRP A 145 10.34 1.34 -11.38
N ARG A 146 11.62 1.33 -11.79
CA ARG A 146 12.76 1.16 -10.91
C ARG A 146 13.41 2.51 -10.67
N VAL A 147 13.66 2.82 -9.43
CA VAL A 147 14.42 3.99 -9.00
C VAL A 147 15.69 3.50 -8.31
N ASP A 148 16.83 3.89 -8.87
CA ASP A 148 18.14 3.68 -8.27
C ASP A 148 18.52 4.93 -7.46
N LEU A 149 18.69 4.75 -6.14
CA LEU A 149 19.05 5.81 -5.22
C LEU A 149 20.58 5.94 -5.16
N PRO A 150 21.12 7.16 -5.14
CA PRO A 150 22.56 7.36 -5.07
C PRO A 150 23.10 6.98 -3.68
N ARG A 151 24.26 6.32 -3.66
CA ARG A 151 24.98 6.03 -2.41
C ARG A 151 25.84 7.19 -1.94
N ASP A 152 26.29 8.05 -2.86
CA ASP A 152 27.33 9.06 -2.64
C ASP A 152 26.83 10.50 -2.89
N GLY A 153 25.56 10.80 -2.58
CA GLY A 153 25.00 12.14 -2.75
C GLY A 153 24.76 12.56 -4.21
N GLY A 154 24.82 11.61 -5.15
CA GLY A 154 24.43 11.80 -6.56
C GLY A 154 22.93 12.02 -6.73
N LYS A 155 22.44 12.00 -7.97
CA LYS A 155 21.01 12.12 -8.29
C LYS A 155 20.35 10.74 -8.39
N ALA A 156 19.16 10.59 -7.85
CA ALA A 156 18.31 9.43 -8.11
C ALA A 156 17.96 9.36 -9.61
N THR A 157 17.89 8.15 -10.15
CA THR A 157 17.50 7.90 -11.54
C THR A 157 16.33 6.94 -11.60
N ALA A 158 15.45 7.11 -12.59
CA ALA A 158 14.32 6.22 -12.81
C ALA A 158 14.32 5.67 -14.23
N ARG A 159 13.86 4.42 -14.35
CA ARG A 159 13.59 3.78 -15.63
C ARG A 159 12.42 2.81 -15.52
N VAL A 160 11.79 2.50 -16.62
CA VAL A 160 10.79 1.43 -16.67
C VAL A 160 11.47 0.11 -16.30
N TRP A 161 10.94 -0.57 -15.29
CA TRP A 161 11.42 -1.87 -14.83
C TRP A 161 10.64 -3.01 -15.46
N LEU A 162 9.32 -2.89 -15.50
CA LEU A 162 8.44 -3.89 -16.07
C LEU A 162 7.18 -3.22 -16.64
N LYS A 163 6.76 -3.70 -17.81
CA LYS A 163 5.46 -3.39 -18.40
C LYS A 163 4.82 -4.69 -18.86
N HIS A 164 3.57 -4.93 -18.46
CA HIS A 164 2.88 -6.17 -18.79
C HIS A 164 1.35 -5.94 -18.84
N ASP A 165 0.64 -6.74 -19.66
CA ASP A 165 -0.80 -6.57 -19.87
C ASP A 165 -1.64 -6.74 -18.58
N SER A 166 -1.18 -7.55 -17.62
CA SER A 166 -1.85 -7.68 -16.32
C SER A 166 -1.88 -6.38 -15.51
N MET A 167 -1.01 -5.42 -15.82
CA MET A 167 -0.91 -4.12 -15.16
C MET A 167 -1.85 -3.08 -15.76
N ALA A 168 -2.52 -3.42 -16.87
CA ALA A 168 -3.24 -2.43 -17.66
C ALA A 168 -4.43 -1.84 -16.91
N TYR A 169 -4.49 -0.52 -16.92
CA TYR A 169 -5.65 0.28 -16.66
C TYR A 169 -6.62 0.18 -17.85
N ASP A 170 -7.91 0.13 -17.58
CA ASP A 170 -8.95 0.03 -18.60
C ASP A 170 -9.87 1.26 -18.53
N PRO A 171 -9.58 2.32 -19.29
CA PRO A 171 -10.36 3.55 -19.29
C PRO A 171 -11.75 3.39 -19.93
N ASP A 172 -11.92 2.39 -20.78
CA ASP A 172 -13.18 2.11 -21.50
C ASP A 172 -14.00 0.99 -20.83
N GLY A 173 -13.48 0.43 -19.76
CA GLY A 173 -14.12 -0.64 -19.01
C GLY A 173 -15.26 -0.19 -18.10
N PRO A 174 -15.89 -1.13 -17.40
CA PRO A 174 -17.04 -0.83 -16.52
C PRO A 174 -16.65 0.02 -15.30
N MET A 175 -15.37 0.22 -15.03
CA MET A 175 -14.84 0.99 -13.91
C MET A 175 -13.65 1.87 -14.35
N PRO A 176 -13.90 2.87 -15.20
CA PRO A 176 -12.84 3.66 -15.85
C PRO A 176 -12.04 4.55 -14.90
N ASP A 177 -12.48 4.71 -13.66
CA ASP A 177 -11.80 5.47 -12.61
C ASP A 177 -10.87 4.61 -11.74
N GLN A 178 -10.82 3.29 -12.00
CA GLN A 178 -10.00 2.37 -11.22
C GLN A 178 -8.62 2.20 -11.82
N PRO A 179 -7.56 2.16 -10.97
CA PRO A 179 -6.19 1.98 -11.42
C PRO A 179 -5.95 0.57 -12.00
N GLY A 180 -4.94 0.45 -12.84
CA GLY A 180 -4.34 -0.82 -13.21
C GLY A 180 -3.48 -1.38 -12.07
N VAL A 181 -2.16 -1.52 -12.29
CA VAL A 181 -1.21 -1.90 -11.23
C VAL A 181 -1.27 -0.89 -10.07
N ASN A 182 -1.33 -1.37 -8.82
CA ASN A 182 -1.57 -0.54 -7.64
C ASN A 182 -0.56 -0.83 -6.53
N GLY A 183 -0.87 -1.70 -5.57
CA GLY A 183 0.09 -2.11 -4.54
C GLY A 183 1.21 -2.97 -5.08
N VAL A 184 2.43 -2.77 -4.56
CA VAL A 184 3.62 -3.59 -4.85
C VAL A 184 4.34 -3.93 -3.54
N LYS A 185 4.72 -5.20 -3.35
CA LYS A 185 5.50 -5.65 -2.19
C LYS A 185 6.50 -6.72 -2.62
N PHE A 186 7.69 -6.68 -2.05
CA PHE A 186 8.77 -7.63 -2.31
C PHE A 186 8.86 -8.68 -1.20
N ALA A 187 8.83 -9.96 -1.58
CA ALA A 187 9.07 -11.08 -0.69
C ALA A 187 10.54 -11.49 -0.77
N THR A 188 11.29 -11.17 0.27
CA THR A 188 12.76 -11.30 0.30
C THR A 188 13.23 -12.77 0.31
N LYS A 189 12.47 -13.66 0.95
CA LYS A 189 12.81 -15.08 1.05
C LYS A 189 12.73 -15.83 -0.27
N THR A 190 11.81 -15.40 -1.13
CA THR A 190 11.50 -16.10 -2.39
C THR A 190 11.96 -15.33 -3.62
N ASN A 191 12.40 -14.07 -3.46
CA ASN A 191 12.76 -13.16 -4.52
C ASN A 191 11.61 -12.93 -5.53
N TYR A 192 10.37 -12.80 -5.03
CA TYR A 192 9.23 -12.42 -5.85
C TYR A 192 8.76 -11.03 -5.50
N LEU A 193 8.51 -10.20 -6.52
CA LEU A 193 7.66 -9.03 -6.41
C LEU A 193 6.22 -9.49 -6.60
N TYR A 194 5.36 -9.13 -5.66
CA TYR A 194 3.91 -9.27 -5.78
C TYR A 194 3.30 -7.91 -6.08
N TYR A 195 2.21 -7.92 -6.88
CA TYR A 195 1.45 -6.70 -7.17
C TYR A 195 -0.04 -6.99 -7.37
N THR A 196 -0.84 -5.98 -7.04
CA THR A 196 -2.27 -5.95 -7.35
C THR A 196 -2.50 -5.22 -8.67
N SER A 197 -3.54 -5.63 -9.40
CA SER A 197 -4.10 -4.89 -10.53
C SER A 197 -5.59 -4.71 -10.27
N THR A 198 -5.98 -3.51 -9.87
CA THR A 198 -7.31 -3.24 -9.32
C THR A 198 -8.40 -3.43 -10.36
N THR A 199 -8.31 -2.75 -11.50
CA THR A 199 -9.29 -2.87 -12.61
C THR A 199 -9.44 -4.30 -13.10
N LYS A 200 -8.33 -5.02 -13.27
CA LYS A 200 -8.33 -6.41 -13.75
C LYS A 200 -8.64 -7.43 -12.67
N GLN A 201 -8.73 -6.98 -11.42
CA GLN A 201 -9.00 -7.84 -10.26
C GLN A 201 -7.99 -8.99 -10.12
N LEU A 202 -6.70 -8.68 -10.33
CA LEU A 202 -5.62 -9.64 -10.31
C LEU A 202 -4.70 -9.41 -9.12
N PHE A 203 -4.19 -10.50 -8.55
CA PHE A 203 -3.02 -10.53 -7.70
C PHE A 203 -1.96 -11.38 -8.41
N MET A 204 -0.84 -10.76 -8.70
CA MET A 204 0.21 -11.30 -9.58
C MET A 204 1.54 -11.34 -8.85
N ARG A 205 2.47 -12.13 -9.37
CA ARG A 205 3.87 -12.11 -8.95
C ARG A 205 4.82 -12.17 -10.13
N VAL A 206 6.03 -11.66 -9.97
CA VAL A 206 7.14 -11.81 -10.92
C VAL A 206 8.42 -12.08 -10.15
N ARG A 207 9.22 -13.04 -10.63
CA ARG A 207 10.51 -13.36 -10.03
C ARG A 207 11.51 -12.24 -10.29
N ILE A 208 12.32 -11.92 -9.29
CA ILE A 208 13.43 -10.97 -9.39
C ILE A 208 14.75 -11.74 -9.38
N ASP A 209 15.65 -11.44 -10.30
CA ASP A 209 17.03 -11.95 -10.25
C ASP A 209 17.75 -11.30 -9.06
N PRO A 210 18.32 -12.08 -8.12
CA PRO A 210 18.89 -11.54 -6.88
C PRO A 210 20.17 -10.72 -7.08
N ASN A 211 20.82 -10.81 -8.25
CA ASN A 211 22.06 -10.08 -8.53
C ASN A 211 21.80 -8.78 -9.29
N SER A 212 21.03 -8.85 -10.37
CA SER A 212 20.71 -7.69 -11.21
C SER A 212 19.52 -6.87 -10.70
N HIS A 213 18.66 -7.50 -9.90
CA HIS A 213 17.36 -6.95 -9.48
C HIS A 213 16.42 -6.64 -10.65
N GLU A 214 16.58 -7.38 -11.77
CA GLU A 214 15.72 -7.31 -12.94
C GLU A 214 14.64 -8.42 -12.89
N PRO A 215 13.55 -8.29 -13.68
CA PRO A 215 12.58 -9.37 -13.83
C PRO A 215 13.25 -10.63 -14.39
N ALA A 216 13.01 -11.77 -13.74
CA ALA A 216 13.57 -13.08 -14.12
C ALA A 216 12.47 -14.02 -14.64
N GLY A 217 11.65 -13.54 -15.54
CA GLY A 217 10.53 -14.27 -16.16
C GLY A 217 9.30 -13.41 -16.34
N GLU A 218 8.25 -14.01 -16.90
CA GLU A 218 6.96 -13.37 -17.08
C GLU A 218 6.16 -13.31 -15.75
N PRO A 219 5.29 -12.31 -15.58
CA PRO A 219 4.38 -12.28 -14.45
C PRO A 219 3.45 -13.50 -14.39
N GLU A 220 3.31 -14.07 -13.21
CA GLU A 220 2.49 -15.24 -12.92
C GLU A 220 1.23 -14.83 -12.15
N PHE A 221 0.08 -15.43 -12.51
CA PHE A 221 -1.16 -15.28 -11.76
C PHE A 221 -1.08 -15.99 -10.41
N VAL A 222 -1.47 -15.31 -9.34
CA VAL A 222 -1.54 -15.86 -7.98
C VAL A 222 -2.98 -16.05 -7.54
N ALA A 223 -3.80 -15.00 -7.64
CA ALA A 223 -5.22 -15.03 -7.30
C ALA A 223 -5.98 -13.91 -8.03
N GLY A 224 -7.30 -13.96 -8.05
CA GLY A 224 -8.09 -12.95 -8.76
C GLY A 224 -9.52 -12.77 -8.19
N GLY A 225 -10.35 -12.01 -8.93
CA GLY A 225 -11.80 -11.88 -8.71
C GLY A 225 -12.21 -10.87 -7.62
N ARG A 226 -11.31 -10.01 -7.11
CA ARG A 226 -11.64 -8.85 -6.28
C ARG A 226 -10.80 -7.64 -6.63
N MET A 227 -11.33 -6.47 -6.38
CA MET A 227 -10.64 -5.20 -6.59
C MET A 227 -9.71 -4.93 -5.41
N ALA A 228 -8.56 -5.60 -5.41
CA ALA A 228 -7.55 -5.35 -4.41
C ALA A 228 -6.84 -4.02 -4.69
N ASP A 229 -6.67 -3.23 -3.64
CA ASP A 229 -5.91 -1.97 -3.66
C ASP A 229 -4.43 -2.27 -3.37
N ASP A 230 -4.09 -2.47 -2.12
CA ASP A 230 -2.74 -2.84 -1.69
C ASP A 230 -2.81 -4.08 -0.76
N PHE A 231 -1.70 -4.44 -0.11
CA PHE A 231 -1.63 -5.64 0.72
C PHE A 231 -0.42 -5.63 1.64
N CYS A 232 -0.39 -6.52 2.62
CA CYS A 232 0.83 -6.90 3.32
C CYS A 232 1.10 -8.41 3.17
N ILE A 233 2.38 -8.79 3.22
CA ILE A 233 2.83 -10.19 3.05
C ILE A 233 3.31 -10.73 4.39
N ASP A 234 2.87 -11.94 4.76
CA ASP A 234 3.49 -12.77 5.77
C ASP A 234 4.28 -13.88 5.08
N GLU A 235 5.58 -13.65 4.92
CA GLU A 235 6.48 -14.62 4.29
C GLU A 235 6.69 -15.88 5.16
N ASN A 236 6.44 -15.81 6.47
CA ASN A 236 6.57 -16.96 7.36
C ASN A 236 5.39 -17.92 7.17
N ALA A 237 4.20 -17.38 7.04
CA ALA A 237 2.98 -18.15 6.80
C ALA A 237 2.72 -18.40 5.30
N GLY A 238 3.49 -17.81 4.39
CA GLY A 238 3.29 -17.94 2.94
C GLY A 238 1.97 -17.34 2.45
N VAL A 239 1.54 -16.20 3.01
CA VAL A 239 0.24 -15.58 2.68
C VAL A 239 0.36 -14.09 2.49
N ALA A 240 -0.62 -13.50 1.78
CA ALA A 240 -0.86 -12.08 1.71
C ALA A 240 -2.24 -11.73 2.28
N TYR A 241 -2.36 -10.51 2.80
CA TYR A 241 -3.62 -9.92 3.25
C TYR A 241 -3.91 -8.71 2.37
N LEU A 242 -4.87 -8.88 1.45
CA LEU A 242 -5.24 -7.90 0.43
C LEU A 242 -6.37 -7.00 0.96
N THR A 243 -6.23 -5.69 0.80
CA THR A 243 -7.30 -4.73 1.01
C THR A 243 -8.20 -4.68 -0.20
N THR A 244 -9.48 -4.94 -0.04
CA THR A 244 -10.44 -4.86 -1.13
C THR A 244 -11.27 -3.59 -0.99
N HIS A 245 -10.76 -2.51 -1.55
CA HIS A 245 -11.23 -1.15 -1.31
C HIS A 245 -12.76 -0.98 -1.45
N ARG A 246 -13.36 -1.49 -2.54
CA ARG A 246 -14.80 -1.34 -2.78
C ARG A 246 -15.67 -2.44 -2.16
N GLN A 247 -15.09 -3.60 -1.87
CA GLN A 247 -15.80 -4.69 -1.21
C GLN A 247 -15.74 -4.59 0.32
N ASN A 248 -14.91 -3.68 0.86
CA ASN A 248 -14.83 -3.43 2.30
C ASN A 248 -14.32 -4.62 3.12
N THR A 249 -13.35 -5.36 2.60
CA THR A 249 -12.78 -6.52 3.31
C THR A 249 -11.25 -6.52 3.28
N ILE A 250 -10.67 -7.28 4.21
CA ILE A 250 -9.30 -7.75 4.14
C ILE A 250 -9.38 -9.24 3.83
N ASP A 251 -8.82 -9.64 2.70
CA ASP A 251 -8.84 -11.03 2.23
C ASP A 251 -7.46 -11.68 2.38
N ARG A 252 -7.43 -12.87 2.96
CA ARG A 252 -6.23 -13.71 3.04
C ARG A 252 -6.11 -14.56 1.78
N VAL A 253 -4.92 -14.59 1.20
CA VAL A 253 -4.59 -15.33 -0.04
C VAL A 253 -3.28 -16.07 0.17
N SER A 254 -3.13 -17.30 -0.34
CA SER A 254 -1.83 -17.98 -0.37
C SER A 254 -0.87 -17.33 -1.37
N LEU A 255 0.41 -17.27 -1.05
CA LEU A 255 1.47 -16.87 -1.99
C LEU A 255 1.81 -18.01 -2.98
N ASP A 256 1.40 -19.25 -2.70
CA ASP A 256 1.46 -20.36 -3.63
C ASP A 256 0.22 -20.35 -4.54
N PRO A 257 0.39 -20.13 -5.86
CA PRO A 257 -0.74 -20.13 -6.80
C PRO A 257 -1.53 -21.44 -6.81
N SER A 258 -0.89 -22.57 -6.52
CA SER A 258 -1.53 -23.89 -6.54
C SER A 258 -2.59 -24.06 -5.44
N GLU A 259 -2.49 -23.28 -4.36
CA GLU A 259 -3.44 -23.29 -3.25
C GLU A 259 -4.64 -22.36 -3.47
N ASN A 260 -4.60 -21.50 -4.49
CA ASN A 260 -5.65 -20.52 -4.78
C ASN A 260 -6.65 -21.02 -5.85
N ARG A 261 -6.91 -22.32 -5.91
CA ARG A 261 -7.95 -22.89 -6.79
C ARG A 261 -9.30 -22.25 -6.47
N ASP A 262 -10.11 -22.00 -7.49
CA ASP A 262 -11.43 -21.37 -7.38
C ASP A 262 -11.42 -20.00 -6.71
N PHE A 263 -10.40 -19.17 -7.06
CA PHE A 263 -10.18 -17.85 -6.47
C PHE A 263 -9.91 -17.84 -4.96
N GLY A 264 -9.44 -18.93 -4.39
CA GLY A 264 -9.05 -19.29 -3.02
C GLY A 264 -8.76 -18.19 -2.02
N ARG A 265 -9.76 -17.34 -1.73
CA ARG A 265 -9.64 -16.21 -0.80
C ARG A 265 -10.61 -16.34 0.34
N HIS A 266 -10.14 -15.92 1.51
CA HIS A 266 -10.97 -15.88 2.71
C HIS A 266 -10.96 -14.47 3.28
N SER A 267 -12.13 -13.86 3.42
CA SER A 267 -12.25 -12.57 4.12
C SER A 267 -12.00 -12.80 5.61
N VAL A 268 -10.93 -12.22 6.12
CA VAL A 268 -10.50 -12.33 7.52
C VAL A 268 -10.95 -11.16 8.37
N ALA A 269 -11.25 -10.02 7.75
CA ALA A 269 -11.80 -8.83 8.39
C ALA A 269 -12.78 -8.12 7.45
N GLY A 270 -13.74 -7.42 8.03
CA GLY A 270 -14.86 -6.81 7.29
C GLY A 270 -15.88 -7.85 6.81
N LYS A 271 -17.02 -7.35 6.35
CA LYS A 271 -18.03 -8.14 5.63
C LYS A 271 -18.28 -7.47 4.29
N PRO A 272 -18.31 -8.23 3.18
CA PRO A 272 -18.47 -7.65 1.86
C PRO A 272 -19.67 -6.70 1.77
N PHE A 273 -19.42 -5.51 1.22
CA PHE A 273 -20.41 -4.45 1.00
C PHE A 273 -21.14 -3.95 2.27
N THR A 274 -20.51 -4.05 3.44
CA THR A 274 -21.02 -3.52 4.70
C THR A 274 -20.14 -2.39 5.25
N GLU A 275 -20.63 -1.69 6.27
CA GLU A 275 -19.91 -0.58 6.91
C GLU A 275 -18.94 -1.02 8.02
N GLN A 276 -18.68 -2.30 8.19
CA GLN A 276 -17.78 -2.79 9.23
C GLN A 276 -16.30 -2.35 9.01
N LEU A 277 -15.87 -2.29 7.74
CA LEU A 277 -14.56 -1.82 7.33
C LEU A 277 -14.70 -1.12 5.98
N ILE A 278 -14.83 0.22 5.96
CA ILE A 278 -15.17 0.94 4.73
C ILE A 278 -13.93 1.44 4.04
N GLY A 279 -13.72 0.97 2.78
CA GLY A 279 -12.67 1.45 1.90
C GLY A 279 -11.26 1.18 2.44
N PRO A 280 -10.89 -0.06 2.75
CA PRO A 280 -9.50 -0.36 3.13
C PRO A 280 -8.58 -0.17 1.94
N THR A 281 -7.50 0.61 2.12
CA THR A 281 -6.56 1.01 1.06
C THR A 281 -5.25 0.24 1.13
N THR A 282 -4.56 0.22 2.25
CA THR A 282 -3.26 -0.44 2.41
C THR A 282 -3.13 -1.12 3.77
N GLY A 283 -2.10 -1.96 3.94
CA GLY A 283 -1.76 -2.59 5.19
C GLY A 283 -0.26 -2.78 5.41
N ALA A 284 0.16 -2.72 6.67
CA ALA A 284 1.54 -2.98 7.07
C ALA A 284 1.59 -3.71 8.42
N TRP A 285 2.57 -4.60 8.58
CA TRP A 285 2.82 -5.28 9.84
C TRP A 285 3.34 -4.33 10.91
N GLY A 286 2.88 -4.52 12.14
CA GLY A 286 3.49 -3.89 13.30
C GLY A 286 4.93 -4.37 13.49
N ARG A 287 5.77 -3.47 14.03
CA ARG A 287 7.20 -3.71 14.27
C ARG A 287 7.54 -4.00 15.73
N GLY A 288 6.53 -4.04 16.60
CA GLY A 288 6.69 -4.44 17.99
C GLY A 288 7.11 -5.91 18.13
N PRO A 289 7.74 -6.29 19.24
CA PRO A 289 8.13 -7.69 19.49
C PRO A 289 6.95 -8.65 19.33
N GLY A 290 7.06 -9.62 18.42
CA GLY A 290 6.04 -10.63 18.15
C GLY A 290 4.78 -10.11 17.41
N GLU A 291 4.83 -8.92 16.79
CA GLU A 291 3.71 -8.40 16.00
C GLU A 291 3.71 -8.89 14.55
N TYR A 292 4.87 -9.12 13.94
CA TYR A 292 4.93 -9.64 12.57
C TYR A 292 4.15 -10.97 12.43
N GLY A 293 3.28 -11.04 11.43
CA GLY A 293 2.39 -12.18 11.21
C GLY A 293 1.18 -12.25 12.16
N ARG A 294 1.10 -11.39 13.19
CA ARG A 294 0.02 -11.38 14.18
C ARG A 294 -0.74 -10.07 14.25
N VAL A 295 -0.07 -8.95 14.14
CA VAL A 295 -0.68 -7.62 14.24
C VAL A 295 -0.30 -6.79 13.03
N ALA A 296 -1.29 -6.36 12.28
CA ALA A 296 -1.11 -5.43 11.17
C ALA A 296 -1.98 -4.18 11.37
N TYR A 297 -1.58 -3.11 10.71
CA TYR A 297 -2.32 -1.86 10.67
C TYR A 297 -2.83 -1.64 9.26
N PHE A 298 -4.06 -1.19 9.13
CA PHE A 298 -4.72 -0.93 7.85
C PHE A 298 -5.28 0.48 7.83
N LEU A 299 -5.21 1.12 6.68
CA LEU A 299 -5.84 2.40 6.42
C LEU A 299 -7.20 2.20 5.76
N THR A 300 -8.09 3.18 5.94
CA THR A 300 -9.36 3.25 5.22
C THR A 300 -9.59 4.64 4.69
N ASP A 301 -10.41 4.78 3.63
CA ASP A 301 -10.85 6.08 3.12
C ASP A 301 -12.24 6.50 3.65
N GLY A 302 -12.85 5.67 4.48
CA GLY A 302 -14.19 5.90 5.02
C GLY A 302 -15.29 5.97 3.96
N GLY A 303 -15.05 5.46 2.76
CA GLY A 303 -15.99 5.53 1.63
C GLY A 303 -15.93 6.84 0.86
N THR A 304 -14.80 7.54 0.90
CA THR A 304 -14.58 8.79 0.14
C THR A 304 -14.75 8.56 -1.37
N LYS A 305 -14.24 7.45 -1.89
CA LYS A 305 -14.39 7.05 -3.30
C LYS A 305 -15.64 6.21 -3.57
N SER A 306 -16.09 5.44 -2.60
CA SER A 306 -17.25 4.56 -2.73
C SER A 306 -18.12 4.68 -1.47
N PRO A 307 -18.92 5.75 -1.39
CA PRO A 307 -19.69 6.01 -0.18
C PRO A 307 -20.75 4.93 0.08
N PRO A 308 -21.11 4.71 1.35
CA PRO A 308 -22.24 3.85 1.72
C PRO A 308 -23.52 4.22 0.98
N PRO A 309 -24.56 3.36 0.98
CA PRO A 309 -25.80 3.58 0.23
C PRO A 309 -26.54 4.89 0.52
N ASN A 310 -26.30 5.50 1.67
CA ASN A 310 -26.85 6.82 2.04
C ASN A 310 -26.06 8.01 1.46
N GLY A 311 -25.00 7.75 0.66
CA GLY A 311 -24.17 8.79 0.04
C GLY A 311 -23.23 9.54 0.98
N ILE A 312 -23.18 9.15 2.26
CA ILE A 312 -22.40 9.88 3.27
C ILE A 312 -21.16 9.09 3.66
N ALA A 313 -19.97 9.62 3.30
CA ALA A 313 -18.72 9.05 3.75
C ALA A 313 -18.61 9.04 5.29
N ARG A 314 -17.91 8.07 5.82
CA ARG A 314 -17.56 7.97 7.25
C ARG A 314 -16.20 8.61 7.51
N PRO A 315 -15.79 8.85 8.75
CA PRO A 315 -14.42 9.17 9.09
C PRO A 315 -13.46 8.11 8.54
N ALA A 316 -12.37 8.55 7.92
CA ALA A 316 -11.30 7.65 7.54
C ALA A 316 -10.52 7.22 8.80
N THR A 317 -10.03 6.00 8.84
CA THR A 317 -9.46 5.42 10.07
C THR A 317 -8.17 4.66 9.83
N VAL A 318 -7.34 4.63 10.88
CA VAL A 318 -6.24 3.66 11.01
C VAL A 318 -6.73 2.56 11.93
N VAL A 319 -6.77 1.33 11.43
CA VAL A 319 -7.29 0.16 12.13
C VAL A 319 -6.17 -0.81 12.45
N ARG A 320 -5.99 -1.13 13.73
CA ARG A 320 -5.15 -2.23 14.18
C ARG A 320 -5.95 -3.53 14.08
N VAL A 321 -5.40 -4.48 13.36
CA VAL A 321 -5.99 -5.81 13.16
C VAL A 321 -5.10 -6.84 13.83
N GLU A 322 -5.65 -7.56 14.79
CA GLU A 322 -4.99 -8.68 15.45
C GLU A 322 -5.56 -9.98 14.91
N PHE A 323 -4.73 -10.73 14.20
CA PHE A 323 -5.08 -12.04 13.68
C PHE A 323 -4.91 -13.08 14.81
N THR A 324 -6.01 -13.70 15.19
CA THR A 324 -5.95 -14.83 16.13
C THR A 324 -5.63 -16.10 15.34
N ALA A 325 -4.67 -16.88 15.83
CA ALA A 325 -4.47 -18.21 15.29
C ALA A 325 -5.81 -18.97 15.35
N SER A 326 -6.13 -19.71 14.28
CA SER A 326 -7.22 -20.69 14.37
C SER A 326 -6.90 -21.64 15.52
N PRO A 327 -7.88 -21.96 16.38
CA PRO A 327 -7.68 -22.89 17.48
C PRO A 327 -7.27 -24.27 16.97
#